data_10f0c18eb553f063047ce3eeb03af0d4
#
_entry.id   10f0c18eb553f063047ce3eeb03af0d4
#
_cell.length_a   1.000
_cell.length_b   1.000
_cell.length_c   1.000
_cell.angle_alpha   90.00
_cell.angle_beta   90.00
_cell.angle_gamma   90.00
#
_symmetry.space_group_name_H-M   'P 1'
#
loop_
_entity.id
_entity.type
_entity.pdbx_description
1 polymer ?
#
loop_
_entity_poly.entity_id
_entity_poly.type
_entity_poly.pdbx_seq_one_letter_code
_entity_poly.pdbx_strand_id
1 'polypeptide(L)'
;FKIVNADGKSIMEPLKLKREIDFYNEMSKKETYIKSDKLFVKTIDVQITEKCSLKCKDCSNLMQYYTSPKDSDMDMMFRNIDKLMTCIDQLDEFRVLGGDPFMNKKLFMIINKLTTYEKVNKIVIYTNARIIPKGENLESLRHKKVLLDITNYGASSTAHDKLVELCKKENLLYSTTRCTIWQDCGRIMPYSSKNEPELKHLFSNCCNSDLISLLHGKLYRCPFSANGVNLKAIPKNPKDEVDLNDESLSIKELRDQIKNLCYEKEYLTACSYCNGRDYSSTIIPSALQAKKPMEYKIIEE
;
A
#
# COMPACT_ATOMS: atom_id res chain seq x y z
N PHE A 1 20.19 14.48 -0.42
CA PHE A 1 20.18 13.34 0.52
C PHE A 1 20.84 12.14 -0.16
N LYS A 2 21.87 11.54 0.45
CA LYS A 2 22.40 10.24 0.02
C LYS A 2 21.70 9.20 0.89
N ILE A 3 20.94 8.29 0.30
CA ILE A 3 20.52 7.09 0.99
C ILE A 3 21.68 6.11 0.85
N VAL A 4 22.32 5.80 1.97
CA VAL A 4 23.47 4.91 2.02
C VAL A 4 23.13 3.68 2.84
N ASN A 5 23.72 2.54 2.49
CA ASN A 5 23.67 1.35 3.34
C ASN A 5 24.56 1.50 4.59
N ALA A 6 24.57 0.51 5.46
CA ALA A 6 25.38 0.51 6.67
C ALA A 6 26.90 0.69 6.42
N ASP A 7 27.37 0.40 5.22
CA ASP A 7 28.76 0.52 4.79
C ASP A 7 29.05 1.88 4.10
N GLY A 8 28.10 2.83 4.13
CA GLY A 8 28.23 4.15 3.53
C GLY A 8 28.13 4.17 2.00
N LYS A 9 27.79 3.05 1.36
CA LYS A 9 27.59 3.01 -0.09
C LYS A 9 26.19 3.50 -0.46
N SER A 10 26.09 4.32 -1.50
CA SER A 10 24.80 4.75 -2.03
C SER A 10 23.98 3.54 -2.47
N ILE A 11 22.78 3.39 -1.89
CA ILE A 11 21.83 2.33 -2.24
C ILE A 11 20.84 2.80 -3.30
N MET A 12 20.93 4.05 -3.74
CA MET A 12 20.06 4.58 -4.78
C MET A 12 20.90 5.08 -5.96
N GLU A 13 20.63 4.55 -7.14
CA GLU A 13 21.26 5.06 -8.36
C GLU A 13 20.93 6.55 -8.57
N PRO A 14 21.90 7.37 -9.07
CA PRO A 14 21.68 8.80 -9.31
C PRO A 14 20.47 9.11 -10.20
N LEU A 15 20.20 8.26 -11.20
CA LEU A 15 19.02 8.37 -12.07
C LEU A 15 17.71 8.16 -11.30
N LYS A 16 17.68 7.26 -10.32
CA LYS A 16 16.50 6.98 -9.49
C LYS A 16 16.23 8.16 -8.56
N LEU A 17 17.28 8.69 -7.92
CA LEU A 17 17.18 9.88 -7.07
C LEU A 17 16.71 11.10 -7.86
N LYS A 18 17.24 11.30 -9.09
CA LYS A 18 16.79 12.39 -9.96
C LYS A 18 15.31 12.25 -10.30
N ARG A 19 14.85 11.06 -10.69
CA ARG A 19 13.43 10.81 -10.97
C ARG A 19 12.53 11.09 -9.78
N GLU A 20 12.96 10.74 -8.57
CA GLU A 20 12.21 11.06 -7.35
C GLU A 20 12.15 12.58 -7.11
N ILE A 21 13.25 13.26 -7.25
CA ILE A 21 13.31 14.73 -7.12
C ILE A 21 12.41 15.40 -8.17
N ASP A 22 12.50 14.96 -9.41
CA ASP A 22 11.68 15.50 -10.50
C ASP A 22 10.20 15.25 -10.23
N PHE A 23 9.84 14.04 -9.75
CA PHE A 23 8.48 13.69 -9.36
C PHE A 23 7.97 14.58 -8.22
N TYR A 24 8.73 14.73 -7.14
CA TYR A 24 8.32 15.58 -6.01
C TYR A 24 8.24 17.06 -6.40
N ASN A 25 9.12 17.54 -7.28
CA ASN A 25 9.05 18.90 -7.82
C ASN A 25 7.78 19.12 -8.65
N GLU A 26 7.38 18.12 -9.44
CA GLU A 26 6.11 18.16 -10.18
C GLU A 26 4.91 18.10 -9.23
N MET A 27 4.95 17.23 -8.22
CA MET A 27 3.87 17.11 -7.22
C MET A 27 3.72 18.36 -6.34
N SER A 28 4.78 19.11 -6.11
CA SER A 28 4.70 20.38 -5.37
C SER A 28 3.97 21.49 -6.15
N LYS A 29 3.79 21.32 -7.47
CA LYS A 29 2.99 22.22 -8.34
C LYS A 29 1.54 21.76 -8.43
N LYS A 30 0.95 21.35 -7.31
CA LYS A 30 -0.39 20.68 -7.23
C LYS A 30 -1.50 21.41 -8.00
N GLU A 31 -1.53 22.74 -8.00
CA GLU A 31 -2.54 23.51 -8.73
C GLU A 31 -2.37 23.42 -10.26
N THR A 32 -1.14 23.42 -10.74
CA THR A 32 -0.85 23.23 -12.18
C THR A 32 -1.22 21.81 -12.61
N TYR A 33 -1.07 20.88 -11.70
CA TYR A 33 -1.31 19.47 -11.89
C TYR A 33 -2.80 19.12 -12.02
N ILE A 34 -3.65 19.67 -11.15
CA ILE A 34 -5.10 19.50 -11.22
C ILE A 34 -5.68 20.06 -12.52
N LYS A 35 -5.05 21.11 -13.07
CA LYS A 35 -5.45 21.76 -14.33
C LYS A 35 -4.84 21.09 -15.57
N SER A 36 -3.90 20.17 -15.42
CA SER A 36 -3.28 19.47 -16.54
C SER A 36 -4.16 18.29 -16.97
N ASP A 37 -4.10 17.93 -18.24
CA ASP A 37 -4.71 16.72 -18.78
C ASP A 37 -3.98 15.44 -18.38
N LYS A 38 -2.82 15.56 -17.75
CA LYS A 38 -2.01 14.44 -17.26
C LYS A 38 -2.45 13.99 -15.87
N LEU A 39 -2.47 12.67 -15.67
CA LEU A 39 -2.78 12.04 -14.39
C LEU A 39 -1.54 11.31 -13.86
N PHE A 40 -0.94 11.90 -12.85
CA PHE A 40 0.17 11.30 -12.15
C PHE A 40 -0.33 10.74 -10.81
N VAL A 41 0.16 9.63 -10.42
CA VAL A 41 -0.18 9.02 -9.13
C VAL A 41 1.11 8.82 -8.34
N LYS A 42 1.12 9.29 -7.10
CA LYS A 42 2.30 9.16 -6.24
C LYS A 42 2.52 7.71 -5.84
N THR A 43 1.50 7.08 -5.29
CA THR A 43 1.65 5.75 -4.69
C THR A 43 0.38 4.94 -4.87
N ILE A 44 0.53 3.68 -5.29
CA ILE A 44 -0.54 2.68 -5.28
C ILE A 44 -0.07 1.46 -4.50
N ASP A 45 -0.80 1.13 -3.43
CA ASP A 45 -0.66 -0.13 -2.72
C ASP A 45 -1.46 -1.21 -3.44
N VAL A 46 -0.83 -2.27 -3.91
CA VAL A 46 -1.56 -3.44 -4.41
C VAL A 46 -1.52 -4.55 -3.37
N GLN A 47 -2.69 -4.93 -2.89
CA GLN A 47 -2.83 -6.02 -1.95
C GLN A 47 -2.97 -7.34 -2.71
N ILE A 48 -1.92 -8.17 -2.65
CA ILE A 48 -1.84 -9.43 -3.40
C ILE A 48 -2.23 -10.65 -2.58
N THR A 49 -2.37 -10.48 -1.27
CA THR A 49 -2.74 -11.54 -0.34
C THR A 49 -3.28 -10.96 0.97
N GLU A 50 -4.23 -11.65 1.57
CA GLU A 50 -4.71 -11.39 2.93
C GLU A 50 -3.90 -12.19 3.97
N LYS A 51 -3.04 -13.11 3.52
CA LYS A 51 -2.23 -13.97 4.38
C LYS A 51 -1.05 -13.19 4.95
N CYS A 52 -0.81 -13.34 6.24
CA CYS A 52 0.37 -12.78 6.91
C CYS A 52 0.97 -13.80 7.87
N SER A 53 2.30 -13.81 7.96
CA SER A 53 3.04 -14.62 8.93
C SER A 53 2.93 -14.07 10.36
N LEU A 54 2.42 -12.85 10.52
CA LEU A 54 2.12 -12.18 11.78
C LEU A 54 0.60 -11.95 11.91
N LYS A 55 0.10 -11.89 13.15
CA LYS A 55 -1.27 -11.48 13.48
C LYS A 55 -1.24 -10.29 14.42
N CYS A 56 -0.78 -9.15 13.90
CA CYS A 56 -0.64 -7.93 14.69
C CYS A 56 -2.02 -7.37 15.07
N LYS A 57 -2.29 -7.18 16.37
CA LYS A 57 -3.57 -6.69 16.89
C LYS A 57 -4.02 -5.35 16.30
N ASP A 58 -3.05 -4.51 15.93
CA ASP A 58 -3.26 -3.14 15.49
C ASP A 58 -2.74 -2.93 14.06
N CYS A 59 -2.87 -3.96 13.19
CA CYS A 59 -2.50 -3.88 11.80
C CYS A 59 -3.40 -2.92 11.04
N SER A 60 -2.84 -1.86 10.46
CA SER A 60 -3.60 -0.86 9.69
C SER A 60 -4.27 -1.40 8.42
N ASN A 61 -3.81 -2.56 7.93
CA ASN A 61 -4.43 -3.28 6.81
C ASN A 61 -5.51 -4.28 7.28
N LEU A 62 -5.86 -4.28 8.57
CA LEU A 62 -6.92 -5.10 9.17
C LEU A 62 -6.72 -6.62 9.04
N MET A 63 -5.47 -7.09 8.85
CA MET A 63 -5.17 -8.52 8.65
C MET A 63 -5.55 -9.39 9.86
N GLN A 64 -5.64 -8.82 11.06
CA GLN A 64 -6.05 -9.51 12.29
C GLN A 64 -7.51 -9.97 12.29
N TYR A 65 -8.33 -9.45 11.39
CA TYR A 65 -9.75 -9.77 11.32
C TYR A 65 -10.09 -10.89 10.32
N TYR A 66 -9.18 -11.19 9.39
CA TYR A 66 -9.41 -12.24 8.40
C TYR A 66 -9.36 -13.63 9.03
N THR A 67 -10.48 -14.35 8.99
CA THR A 67 -10.61 -15.74 9.49
C THR A 67 -10.17 -16.76 8.45
N SER A 68 -10.37 -16.46 7.18
CA SER A 68 -10.02 -17.31 6.03
C SER A 68 -9.27 -16.49 4.96
N PRO A 69 -8.03 -16.04 5.28
CA PRO A 69 -7.27 -15.20 4.38
C PRO A 69 -6.88 -15.95 3.10
N LYS A 70 -6.99 -15.27 1.95
CA LYS A 70 -6.73 -15.83 0.61
C LYS A 70 -5.78 -14.93 -0.20
N ASP A 71 -5.23 -15.49 -1.27
CA ASP A 71 -4.51 -14.74 -2.27
C ASP A 71 -5.52 -14.06 -3.22
N SER A 72 -5.13 -12.91 -3.76
CA SER A 72 -5.93 -12.23 -4.78
C SER A 72 -5.97 -13.05 -6.07
N ASP A 73 -7.08 -12.94 -6.80
CA ASP A 73 -7.20 -13.54 -8.13
C ASP A 73 -6.23 -12.85 -9.09
N MET A 74 -5.33 -13.64 -9.68
CA MET A 74 -4.23 -13.12 -10.49
C MET A 74 -4.70 -12.59 -11.84
N ASP A 75 -5.66 -13.28 -12.47
CA ASP A 75 -6.13 -12.89 -13.80
C ASP A 75 -6.94 -11.60 -13.71
N MET A 76 -7.82 -11.50 -12.71
CA MET A 76 -8.54 -10.26 -12.42
C MET A 76 -7.56 -9.13 -12.08
N MET A 77 -6.57 -9.38 -11.24
CA MET A 77 -5.57 -8.39 -10.86
C MET A 77 -4.81 -7.87 -12.07
N PHE A 78 -4.35 -8.73 -12.96
CA PHE A 78 -3.60 -8.32 -14.16
C PHE A 78 -4.47 -7.50 -15.11
N ARG A 79 -5.71 -7.91 -15.38
CA ARG A 79 -6.64 -7.10 -16.18
C ARG A 79 -6.86 -5.71 -15.58
N ASN A 80 -7.05 -5.64 -14.28
CA ASN A 80 -7.27 -4.37 -13.60
C ASN A 80 -6.04 -3.48 -13.56
N ILE A 81 -4.85 -4.05 -13.39
CA ILE A 81 -3.59 -3.28 -13.48
C ILE A 81 -3.40 -2.77 -14.91
N ASP A 82 -3.64 -3.58 -15.95
CA ASP A 82 -3.57 -3.15 -17.35
C ASP A 82 -4.54 -1.96 -17.58
N LYS A 83 -5.80 -2.09 -17.14
CA LYS A 83 -6.81 -1.04 -17.28
C LYS A 83 -6.40 0.25 -16.54
N LEU A 84 -5.91 0.12 -15.31
CA LEU A 84 -5.38 1.24 -14.53
C LEU A 84 -4.22 1.93 -15.26
N MET A 85 -3.27 1.14 -15.81
CA MET A 85 -2.14 1.69 -16.54
C MET A 85 -2.55 2.40 -17.84
N THR A 86 -3.71 2.12 -18.43
CA THR A 86 -4.21 2.93 -19.55
C THR A 86 -4.72 4.30 -19.10
N CYS A 87 -5.18 4.41 -17.86
CA CYS A 87 -5.81 5.63 -17.32
C CYS A 87 -4.81 6.64 -16.76
N ILE A 88 -3.63 6.22 -16.31
CA ILE A 88 -2.64 7.10 -15.68
C ILE A 88 -1.46 7.38 -16.60
N ASP A 89 -0.85 8.55 -16.44
CA ASP A 89 0.33 8.94 -17.26
C ASP A 89 1.64 8.51 -16.59
N GLN A 90 1.69 8.56 -15.27
CA GLN A 90 2.87 8.15 -14.50
C GLN A 90 2.47 7.68 -13.11
N LEU A 91 3.18 6.69 -12.59
CA LEU A 91 3.12 6.22 -11.22
C LEU A 91 4.53 6.21 -10.65
N ASP A 92 4.74 6.92 -9.53
CA ASP A 92 6.06 6.92 -8.92
C ASP A 92 6.33 5.60 -8.22
N GLU A 93 5.44 5.15 -7.36
CA GLU A 93 5.68 3.97 -6.53
C GLU A 93 4.51 2.98 -6.60
N PHE A 94 4.77 1.79 -7.11
CA PHE A 94 3.85 0.66 -6.99
C PHE A 94 4.29 -0.20 -5.80
N ARG A 95 3.52 -0.19 -4.73
CA ARG A 95 3.83 -0.90 -3.49
C ARG A 95 3.10 -2.22 -3.47
N VAL A 96 3.86 -3.30 -3.49
CA VAL A 96 3.32 -4.66 -3.40
C VAL A 96 3.30 -5.08 -1.95
N LEU A 97 2.11 -5.31 -1.45
CA LEU A 97 1.88 -5.67 -0.06
C LEU A 97 0.65 -6.58 0.10
N GLY A 98 0.15 -6.70 1.28
CA GLY A 98 -1.00 -7.49 1.65
C GLY A 98 -0.95 -7.68 3.14
N GLY A 99 -1.07 -8.94 3.59
CA GLY A 99 -0.55 -9.35 4.88
C GLY A 99 0.98 -9.33 4.84
N ASP A 100 1.59 -10.35 4.23
CA ASP A 100 2.99 -10.33 3.82
C ASP A 100 3.09 -10.90 2.40
N PRO A 101 3.64 -10.16 1.42
CA PRO A 101 3.62 -10.56 0.01
C PRO A 101 4.33 -11.89 -0.26
N PHE A 102 5.32 -12.28 0.55
CA PHE A 102 5.99 -13.58 0.41
C PHE A 102 5.12 -14.79 0.83
N MET A 103 3.94 -14.55 1.42
CA MET A 103 2.94 -15.61 1.60
C MET A 103 2.28 -16.02 0.27
N ASN A 104 2.29 -15.14 -0.74
CA ASN A 104 1.80 -15.46 -2.08
C ASN A 104 2.93 -16.06 -2.92
N LYS A 105 2.81 -17.36 -3.23
CA LYS A 105 3.82 -18.08 -4.03
C LYS A 105 3.99 -17.55 -5.45
N LYS A 106 3.00 -16.80 -5.97
CA LYS A 106 3.00 -16.20 -7.31
C LYS A 106 3.44 -14.72 -7.31
N LEU A 107 4.07 -14.24 -6.23
CA LEU A 107 4.58 -12.86 -6.14
C LEU A 107 5.45 -12.48 -7.35
N PHE A 108 6.31 -13.40 -7.82
CA PHE A 108 7.18 -13.16 -8.97
C PHE A 108 6.41 -12.78 -10.24
N MET A 109 5.23 -13.37 -10.47
CA MET A 109 4.40 -13.05 -11.64
C MET A 109 3.92 -11.58 -11.59
N ILE A 110 3.58 -11.10 -10.39
CA ILE A 110 3.14 -9.72 -10.16
C ILE A 110 4.30 -8.77 -10.38
N ILE A 111 5.46 -9.06 -9.79
CA ILE A 111 6.67 -8.24 -9.96
C ILE A 111 7.03 -8.16 -11.45
N ASN A 112 7.10 -9.30 -12.14
CA ASN A 112 7.43 -9.36 -13.56
C ASN A 112 6.42 -8.55 -14.40
N LYS A 113 5.12 -8.66 -14.12
CA LYS A 113 4.10 -7.84 -14.78
C LYS A 113 4.32 -6.35 -14.55
N LEU A 114 4.54 -5.93 -13.30
CA LEU A 114 4.73 -4.51 -12.96
C LEU A 114 5.98 -3.90 -13.59
N THR A 115 7.04 -4.69 -13.78
CA THR A 115 8.29 -4.22 -14.40
C THR A 115 8.14 -3.88 -15.87
N THR A 116 7.12 -4.40 -16.56
CA THR A 116 6.86 -4.13 -17.99
C THR A 116 6.33 -2.71 -18.24
N TYR A 117 5.78 -2.02 -17.23
CA TYR A 117 5.23 -0.69 -17.42
C TYR A 117 6.32 0.38 -17.26
N GLU A 118 6.67 1.06 -18.35
CA GLU A 118 7.68 2.14 -18.32
C GLU A 118 7.28 3.29 -17.40
N LYS A 119 5.99 3.61 -17.37
CA LYS A 119 5.42 4.69 -16.54
C LYS A 119 5.44 4.41 -15.03
N VAL A 120 5.81 3.21 -14.59
CA VAL A 120 6.06 2.88 -13.18
C VAL A 120 7.54 3.11 -12.88
N ASN A 121 7.86 4.05 -11.99
CA ASN A 121 9.25 4.38 -11.65
C ASN A 121 9.89 3.32 -10.76
N LYS A 122 9.20 2.89 -9.70
CA LYS A 122 9.70 1.88 -8.76
C LYS A 122 8.61 0.93 -8.28
N ILE A 123 9.03 -0.25 -7.90
CA ILE A 123 8.18 -1.30 -7.32
C ILE A 123 8.78 -1.61 -5.95
N VAL A 124 8.01 -1.43 -4.89
CA VAL A 124 8.47 -1.64 -3.51
C VAL A 124 7.73 -2.83 -2.91
N ILE A 125 8.47 -3.82 -2.46
CA ILE A 125 7.93 -5.01 -1.80
C ILE A 125 8.06 -4.82 -0.29
N TYR A 126 6.94 -4.69 0.43
CA TYR A 126 6.92 -4.50 1.88
C TYR A 126 6.82 -5.84 2.61
N THR A 127 7.81 -6.16 3.44
CA THR A 127 7.81 -7.42 4.19
C THR A 127 8.19 -7.23 5.66
N ASN A 128 7.63 -8.10 6.50
CA ASN A 128 7.96 -8.18 7.93
C ASN A 128 9.18 -9.07 8.21
N ALA A 129 9.91 -9.47 7.20
CA ALA A 129 11.13 -10.27 7.25
C ALA A 129 10.99 -11.70 7.83
N ARG A 130 9.79 -12.23 7.99
CA ARG A 130 9.59 -13.58 8.53
C ARG A 130 9.82 -14.69 7.50
N ILE A 131 9.71 -14.35 6.22
CA ILE A 131 9.82 -15.29 5.10
C ILE A 131 11.00 -14.89 4.23
N ILE A 132 11.88 -15.86 3.98
CA ILE A 132 13.04 -15.69 3.10
C ILE A 132 12.62 -16.12 1.69
N PRO A 133 12.67 -15.21 0.69
CA PRO A 133 12.32 -15.53 -0.69
C PRO A 133 13.30 -16.55 -1.30
N LYS A 134 12.77 -17.41 -2.17
CA LYS A 134 13.51 -18.44 -2.90
C LYS A 134 12.98 -18.58 -4.32
N GLY A 135 13.79 -19.21 -5.20
CA GLY A 135 13.39 -19.51 -6.58
C GLY A 135 12.94 -18.25 -7.33
N GLU A 136 11.85 -18.35 -8.08
CA GLU A 136 11.35 -17.27 -8.93
C GLU A 136 11.02 -15.98 -8.15
N ASN A 137 10.53 -16.11 -6.91
CA ASN A 137 10.31 -14.94 -6.04
C ASN A 137 11.61 -14.20 -5.72
N LEU A 138 12.73 -14.91 -5.52
CA LEU A 138 14.04 -14.29 -5.31
C LEU A 138 14.57 -13.67 -6.61
N GLU A 139 14.45 -14.39 -7.73
CA GLU A 139 14.93 -13.91 -9.03
C GLU A 139 14.24 -12.61 -9.46
N SER A 140 12.92 -12.51 -9.25
CA SER A 140 12.16 -11.31 -9.60
C SER A 140 12.59 -10.07 -8.84
N LEU A 141 13.20 -10.21 -7.65
CA LEU A 141 13.71 -9.08 -6.87
C LEU A 141 14.96 -8.43 -7.46
N ARG A 142 15.64 -9.08 -8.42
CA ARG A 142 16.86 -8.55 -9.04
C ARG A 142 16.62 -7.43 -10.05
N HIS A 143 15.37 -7.20 -10.42
CA HIS A 143 15.05 -6.18 -11.42
C HIS A 143 15.33 -4.77 -10.86
N LYS A 144 15.98 -3.91 -11.67
CA LYS A 144 16.43 -2.56 -11.30
C LYS A 144 15.36 -1.60 -10.76
N LYS A 145 14.08 -1.86 -11.02
CA LYS A 145 12.94 -1.08 -10.48
C LYS A 145 12.47 -1.60 -9.13
N VAL A 146 12.95 -2.74 -8.66
CA VAL A 146 12.45 -3.42 -7.46
C VAL A 146 13.29 -3.05 -6.26
N LEU A 147 12.63 -2.62 -5.20
CA LEU A 147 13.18 -2.35 -3.87
C LEU A 147 12.47 -3.23 -2.86
N LEU A 148 13.22 -3.90 -2.00
CA LEU A 148 12.68 -4.63 -0.87
C LEU A 148 12.70 -3.72 0.37
N ASP A 149 11.53 -3.37 0.91
CA ASP A 149 11.40 -2.64 2.17
C ASP A 149 11.16 -3.64 3.31
N ILE A 150 12.15 -3.74 4.20
CA ILE A 150 12.20 -4.74 5.26
C ILE A 150 11.91 -4.08 6.59
N THR A 151 10.76 -4.38 7.19
CA THR A 151 10.42 -3.88 8.52
C THR A 151 10.78 -4.89 9.61
N ASN A 152 11.70 -4.50 10.49
CA ASN A 152 12.09 -5.28 11.66
C ASN A 152 11.23 -4.89 12.87
N TYR A 153 10.34 -5.77 13.28
CA TYR A 153 9.49 -5.61 14.48
C TYR A 153 10.10 -6.20 15.75
N GLY A 154 11.36 -6.61 15.72
CA GLY A 154 12.08 -7.14 16.89
C GLY A 154 11.78 -8.60 17.24
N ALA A 155 10.63 -9.14 16.86
CA ALA A 155 10.19 -10.49 17.22
C ALA A 155 10.94 -11.62 16.49
N SER A 156 11.85 -11.29 15.57
CA SER A 156 12.57 -12.27 14.73
C SER A 156 13.83 -11.67 14.13
N SER A 157 14.72 -11.18 15.00
CA SER A 157 16.01 -10.64 14.57
C SER A 157 16.77 -11.61 13.65
N THR A 158 16.79 -12.90 13.96
CA THR A 158 17.48 -13.92 13.15
C THR A 158 16.94 -14.05 11.72
N ALA A 159 15.61 -13.98 11.51
CA ALA A 159 15.05 -14.05 10.16
C ALA A 159 15.30 -12.75 9.38
N HIS A 160 15.20 -11.60 10.06
CA HIS A 160 15.55 -10.31 9.50
C HIS A 160 17.02 -10.29 9.05
N ASP A 161 17.94 -10.71 9.90
CA ASP A 161 19.38 -10.69 9.61
C ASP A 161 19.71 -11.61 8.43
N LYS A 162 19.10 -12.81 8.36
CA LYS A 162 19.22 -13.72 7.22
C LYS A 162 18.69 -13.11 5.91
N LEU A 163 17.58 -12.36 5.97
CA LEU A 163 17.06 -11.68 4.78
C LEU A 163 18.00 -10.57 4.33
N VAL A 164 18.53 -9.77 5.25
CA VAL A 164 19.51 -8.72 4.95
C VAL A 164 20.80 -9.30 4.37
N GLU A 165 21.31 -10.41 4.94
CA GLU A 165 22.47 -11.14 4.39
C GLU A 165 22.20 -11.66 2.97
N LEU A 166 21.01 -12.21 2.73
CA LEU A 166 20.59 -12.63 1.40
C LEU A 166 20.58 -11.44 0.43
N CYS A 167 20.00 -10.30 0.82
CA CYS A 167 19.98 -9.09 -0.01
C CYS A 167 21.40 -8.63 -0.38
N LYS A 168 22.34 -8.65 0.58
CA LYS A 168 23.75 -8.32 0.34
C LYS A 168 24.40 -9.31 -0.62
N LYS A 169 24.24 -10.62 -0.36
CA LYS A 169 24.80 -11.70 -1.18
C LYS A 169 24.32 -11.62 -2.62
N GLU A 170 23.03 -11.38 -2.81
CA GLU A 170 22.37 -11.37 -4.12
C GLU A 170 22.36 -9.99 -4.79
N ASN A 171 23.03 -9.00 -4.16
CA ASN A 171 23.09 -7.61 -4.64
C ASN A 171 21.70 -7.00 -4.94
N LEU A 172 20.71 -7.29 -4.07
CA LEU A 172 19.36 -6.75 -4.19
C LEU A 172 19.30 -5.32 -3.65
N LEU A 173 18.42 -4.50 -4.23
CA LEU A 173 18.08 -3.21 -3.63
C LEU A 173 17.17 -3.44 -2.42
N TYR A 174 17.54 -2.92 -1.26
CA TYR A 174 16.74 -3.02 -0.06
C TYR A 174 16.88 -1.80 0.83
N SER A 175 15.87 -1.55 1.63
CA SER A 175 15.90 -0.70 2.82
C SER A 175 15.51 -1.53 4.04
N THR A 176 15.94 -1.13 5.21
CA THR A 176 15.52 -1.79 6.46
C THR A 176 15.25 -0.76 7.54
N THR A 177 14.14 -0.92 8.24
CA THR A 177 13.71 -0.04 9.32
C THR A 177 13.32 -0.87 10.54
N ARG A 178 13.82 -0.48 11.71
CA ARG A 178 13.32 -1.02 12.99
C ARG A 178 12.08 -0.23 13.40
N CYS A 179 10.95 -0.92 13.54
CA CYS A 179 9.68 -0.34 13.92
C CYS A 179 9.24 -0.89 15.27
N THR A 180 9.22 -0.05 16.30
CA THR A 180 8.84 -0.43 17.68
C THR A 180 7.51 0.16 18.12
N ILE A 181 7.03 1.18 17.42
CA ILE A 181 5.81 1.92 17.76
C ILE A 181 4.97 2.14 16.51
N TRP A 182 3.65 2.22 16.70
CA TRP A 182 2.66 2.64 15.70
C TRP A 182 1.74 3.71 16.28
N GLN A 183 1.03 4.43 15.42
CA GLN A 183 -0.15 5.20 15.80
C GLN A 183 -1.32 4.25 16.03
N ASP A 184 -2.19 4.56 16.99
CA ASP A 184 -3.38 3.77 17.31
C ASP A 184 -4.50 4.01 16.29
N CYS A 185 -4.40 3.34 15.14
CA CYS A 185 -5.36 3.45 14.05
C CYS A 185 -5.69 2.12 13.35
N GLY A 186 -5.17 1.01 13.87
CA GLY A 186 -5.25 -0.30 13.22
C GLY A 186 -6.44 -1.14 13.64
N ARG A 187 -7.42 -0.59 14.39
CA ARG A 187 -8.65 -1.30 14.79
C ARG A 187 -9.87 -0.66 14.18
N ILE A 188 -10.85 -1.51 13.85
CA ILE A 188 -12.17 -1.04 13.45
C ILE A 188 -12.84 -0.48 14.70
N MET A 189 -13.05 0.82 14.70
CA MET A 189 -13.73 1.52 15.80
C MET A 189 -15.25 1.48 15.59
N PRO A 190 -16.05 1.60 16.65
CA PRO A 190 -17.47 1.86 16.51
C PRO A 190 -17.69 3.14 15.68
N TYR A 191 -18.81 3.18 14.95
CA TYR A 191 -19.19 4.41 14.24
C TYR A 191 -19.14 5.63 15.17
N SER A 192 -18.49 6.68 14.71
CA SER A 192 -18.40 7.96 15.40
C SER A 192 -19.03 9.04 14.52
N SER A 193 -20.02 9.75 15.09
CA SER A 193 -20.75 10.83 14.41
C SER A 193 -19.90 12.11 14.30
N LYS A 194 -18.70 12.00 13.72
CA LYS A 194 -17.87 13.17 13.40
C LYS A 194 -18.59 14.05 12.38
N ASN A 195 -18.55 15.36 12.58
CA ASN A 195 -19.06 16.30 11.60
C ASN A 195 -18.07 16.45 10.43
N GLU A 196 -18.49 17.07 9.34
CA GLU A 196 -17.70 17.24 8.13
C GLU A 196 -16.35 17.95 8.36
N PRO A 197 -16.26 19.07 9.12
CA PRO A 197 -14.99 19.69 9.47
C PRO A 197 -14.04 18.75 10.21
N GLU A 198 -14.54 17.95 11.15
CA GLU A 198 -13.72 16.96 11.89
C GLU A 198 -13.21 15.86 10.96
N LEU A 199 -14.03 15.37 10.04
CA LEU A 199 -13.62 14.35 9.05
C LEU A 199 -12.57 14.90 8.08
N LYS A 200 -12.73 16.12 7.59
CA LYS A 200 -11.75 16.79 6.74
C LYS A 200 -10.42 17.02 7.47
N HIS A 201 -10.48 17.47 8.72
CA HIS A 201 -9.28 17.64 9.55
C HIS A 201 -8.56 16.31 9.77
N LEU A 202 -9.30 15.25 10.15
CA LEU A 202 -8.74 13.92 10.35
C LEU A 202 -8.09 13.37 9.07
N PHE A 203 -8.73 13.54 7.92
CA PHE A 203 -8.22 13.05 6.65
C PHE A 203 -6.99 13.83 6.17
N SER A 204 -7.02 15.16 6.24
CA SER A 204 -5.92 16.02 5.78
C SER A 204 -4.61 15.80 6.55
N ASN A 205 -4.71 15.43 7.83
CA ASN A 205 -3.56 15.14 8.68
C ASN A 205 -3.15 13.64 8.69
N CYS A 206 -3.92 12.79 8.00
CA CYS A 206 -3.64 11.37 7.95
C CYS A 206 -2.47 11.06 7.01
N CYS A 207 -1.48 10.28 7.47
CA CYS A 207 -0.34 9.87 6.64
C CYS A 207 -0.74 9.01 5.40
N ASN A 208 -1.99 8.53 5.35
CA ASN A 208 -2.54 7.80 4.22
C ASN A 208 -3.32 8.70 3.24
N SER A 209 -3.36 10.02 3.45
CA SER A 209 -4.11 10.95 2.60
C SER A 209 -3.61 10.99 1.14
N ASP A 210 -2.37 10.57 0.87
CA ASP A 210 -1.77 10.50 -0.47
C ASP A 210 -1.74 9.09 -1.06
N LEU A 211 -2.34 8.11 -0.39
CA LEU A 211 -2.23 6.70 -0.74
C LEU A 211 -3.48 6.20 -1.46
N ILE A 212 -3.28 5.42 -2.51
CA ILE A 212 -4.32 4.65 -3.18
C ILE A 212 -4.08 3.17 -2.91
N SER A 213 -5.13 2.43 -2.57
CA SER A 213 -5.08 0.97 -2.38
C SER A 213 -5.88 0.26 -3.44
N LEU A 214 -5.27 -0.71 -4.12
CA LEU A 214 -5.93 -1.61 -5.07
C LEU A 214 -6.21 -2.94 -4.38
N LEU A 215 -7.50 -3.25 -4.24
CA LEU A 215 -7.98 -4.50 -3.66
C LEU A 215 -9.16 -5.03 -4.48
N HIS A 216 -9.07 -6.28 -4.95
CA HIS A 216 -10.11 -6.96 -5.72
C HIS A 216 -10.65 -6.15 -6.91
N GLY A 217 -9.75 -5.45 -7.62
CA GLY A 217 -10.09 -4.63 -8.79
C GLY A 217 -10.72 -3.29 -8.48
N LYS A 218 -10.70 -2.85 -7.22
CA LYS A 218 -11.20 -1.55 -6.80
C LYS A 218 -10.11 -0.70 -6.20
N LEU A 219 -10.13 0.59 -6.52
CA LEU A 219 -9.24 1.59 -5.94
C LEU A 219 -9.93 2.28 -4.77
N TYR A 220 -9.24 2.38 -3.67
CA TYR A 220 -9.65 3.06 -2.44
C TYR A 220 -8.61 4.10 -2.03
N ARG A 221 -9.03 5.11 -1.32
CA ARG A 221 -8.12 6.19 -0.87
C ARG A 221 -7.28 5.81 0.35
N CYS A 222 -7.50 4.63 0.96
CA CYS A 222 -6.67 4.13 2.03
C CYS A 222 -6.85 2.61 2.24
N PRO A 223 -5.84 1.87 2.75
CA PRO A 223 -5.92 0.44 2.97
C PRO A 223 -6.93 0.05 4.06
N PHE A 224 -7.17 0.93 5.04
CA PHE A 224 -8.18 0.72 6.07
C PHE A 224 -9.59 0.70 5.44
N SER A 225 -9.89 1.65 4.54
CA SER A 225 -11.15 1.67 3.79
C SER A 225 -11.30 0.43 2.93
N ALA A 226 -10.27 0.07 2.16
CA ALA A 226 -10.28 -1.11 1.29
C ALA A 226 -10.61 -2.40 2.06
N ASN A 227 -9.88 -2.66 3.14
CA ASN A 227 -10.06 -3.87 3.92
C ASN A 227 -11.33 -3.82 4.79
N GLY A 228 -11.70 -2.66 5.31
CA GLY A 228 -12.93 -2.48 6.10
C GLY A 228 -14.19 -2.77 5.28
N VAL A 229 -14.23 -2.32 4.03
CA VAL A 229 -15.31 -2.64 3.08
C VAL A 229 -15.29 -4.12 2.69
N ASN A 230 -14.11 -4.68 2.40
CA ASN A 230 -13.96 -6.10 2.06
C ASN A 230 -14.41 -7.03 3.21
N LEU A 231 -14.17 -6.63 4.45
CA LEU A 231 -14.61 -7.34 5.66
C LEU A 231 -16.09 -7.08 6.00
N LYS A 232 -16.79 -6.22 5.26
CA LYS A 232 -18.14 -5.73 5.59
C LYS A 232 -18.23 -5.11 7.00
N ALA A 233 -17.16 -4.51 7.45
CA ALA A 233 -17.06 -3.83 8.75
C ALA A 233 -17.33 -2.31 8.64
N ILE A 234 -17.31 -1.80 7.42
CA ILE A 234 -17.55 -0.40 7.06
C ILE A 234 -18.53 -0.39 5.89
N PRO A 235 -19.53 0.50 5.88
CA PRO A 235 -20.49 0.57 4.78
C PRO A 235 -19.79 0.90 3.47
N LYS A 236 -20.23 0.24 2.41
CA LYS A 236 -19.79 0.55 1.06
C LYS A 236 -20.33 1.92 0.65
N ASN A 237 -19.46 2.78 0.14
CA ASN A 237 -19.84 4.05 -0.44
C ASN A 237 -19.22 4.16 -1.85
N PRO A 238 -20.04 4.14 -2.93
CA PRO A 238 -19.54 4.24 -4.30
C PRO A 238 -18.71 5.50 -4.58
N LYS A 239 -18.88 6.55 -3.78
CA LYS A 239 -18.08 7.78 -3.89
C LYS A 239 -16.67 7.63 -3.32
N ASP A 240 -16.39 6.59 -2.53
CA ASP A 240 -15.09 6.35 -1.87
C ASP A 240 -14.24 5.29 -2.59
N GLU A 241 -14.75 4.73 -3.69
CA GLU A 241 -14.07 3.73 -4.49
C GLU A 241 -14.14 4.03 -5.99
N VAL A 242 -13.22 3.46 -6.78
CA VAL A 242 -13.31 3.39 -8.24
C VAL A 242 -13.24 1.92 -8.63
N ASP A 243 -14.25 1.41 -9.32
CA ASP A 243 -14.33 0.01 -9.72
C ASP A 243 -13.70 -0.21 -11.11
N LEU A 244 -12.51 -0.81 -11.14
CA LEU A 244 -11.81 -1.15 -12.38
C LEU A 244 -12.48 -2.34 -13.10
N ASN A 245 -13.34 -3.11 -12.43
CA ASN A 245 -14.07 -4.21 -13.04
C ASN A 245 -15.31 -3.73 -13.82
N ASP A 246 -15.71 -2.46 -13.64
CA ASP A 246 -16.85 -1.90 -14.39
C ASP A 246 -16.46 -1.72 -15.87
N GLU A 247 -17.02 -2.58 -16.71
CA GLU A 247 -16.79 -2.58 -18.15
C GLU A 247 -17.66 -1.55 -18.88
N SER A 248 -18.65 -0.96 -18.21
CA SER A 248 -19.51 0.07 -18.79
C SER A 248 -18.84 1.42 -18.90
N LEU A 249 -17.79 1.67 -18.09
CA LEU A 249 -17.05 2.92 -18.06
C LEU A 249 -16.06 3.02 -19.21
N SER A 250 -16.10 4.12 -19.94
CA SER A 250 -15.04 4.49 -20.87
C SER A 250 -13.73 4.80 -20.13
N ILE A 251 -12.60 4.70 -20.83
CA ILE A 251 -11.29 5.06 -20.27
C ILE A 251 -11.26 6.51 -19.76
N LYS A 252 -11.97 7.42 -20.44
CA LYS A 252 -12.04 8.82 -20.02
C LYS A 252 -12.80 8.95 -18.68
N GLU A 253 -13.98 8.35 -18.56
CA GLU A 253 -14.76 8.39 -17.32
C GLU A 253 -13.99 7.75 -16.16
N LEU A 254 -13.35 6.62 -16.40
CA LEU A 254 -12.54 5.95 -15.40
C LEU A 254 -11.35 6.83 -14.97
N ARG A 255 -10.68 7.48 -15.93
CA ARG A 255 -9.60 8.44 -15.66
C ARG A 255 -10.09 9.61 -14.79
N ASP A 256 -11.25 10.18 -15.11
CA ASP A 256 -11.85 11.28 -14.35
C ASP A 256 -12.20 10.84 -12.93
N GLN A 257 -12.76 9.64 -12.75
CA GLN A 257 -13.01 9.06 -11.42
C GLN A 257 -11.74 8.85 -10.63
N ILE A 258 -10.66 8.32 -11.24
CA ILE A 258 -9.36 8.14 -10.58
C ILE A 258 -8.78 9.50 -10.19
N LYS A 259 -8.86 10.50 -11.06
CA LYS A 259 -8.40 11.86 -10.78
C LYS A 259 -9.14 12.45 -9.57
N ASN A 260 -10.46 12.33 -9.55
CA ASN A 260 -11.29 12.77 -8.42
C ASN A 260 -10.88 12.05 -7.13
N LEU A 261 -10.77 10.72 -7.16
CA LEU A 261 -10.34 9.94 -6.01
C LEU A 261 -8.97 10.38 -5.49
N CYS A 262 -8.01 10.67 -6.37
CA CYS A 262 -6.65 11.06 -6.00
C CYS A 262 -6.54 12.46 -5.42
N TYR A 263 -7.28 13.44 -5.98
CA TYR A 263 -7.01 14.85 -5.76
C TYR A 263 -8.13 15.66 -5.14
N GLU A 264 -9.38 15.22 -5.28
CA GLU A 264 -10.53 16.00 -4.84
C GLU A 264 -11.17 15.46 -3.57
N LYS A 265 -10.75 14.26 -3.13
CA LYS A 265 -11.30 13.63 -1.94
C LYS A 265 -10.80 14.33 -0.68
N GLU A 266 -11.71 14.82 0.14
CA GLU A 266 -11.41 15.53 1.39
C GLU A 266 -11.60 14.67 2.63
N TYR A 267 -12.40 13.59 2.56
CA TYR A 267 -12.59 12.58 3.60
C TYR A 267 -13.28 11.34 3.05
N LEU A 268 -13.34 10.27 3.83
CA LEU A 268 -13.95 8.99 3.48
C LEU A 268 -14.99 8.60 4.53
N THR A 269 -15.97 7.79 4.14
CA THR A 269 -16.88 7.12 5.07
C THR A 269 -16.12 6.35 6.14
N ALA A 270 -15.02 5.72 5.75
CA ALA A 270 -14.13 4.97 6.65
C ALA A 270 -13.53 5.83 7.77
N CYS A 271 -13.41 7.15 7.62
CA CYS A 271 -12.89 8.05 8.65
C CYS A 271 -13.77 8.10 9.90
N SER A 272 -15.07 7.78 9.77
CA SER A 272 -15.98 7.64 10.92
C SER A 272 -15.75 6.36 11.75
N TYR A 273 -14.96 5.44 11.26
CA TYR A 273 -14.61 4.15 11.89
C TYR A 273 -13.13 4.06 12.27
N CYS A 274 -12.41 5.16 12.18
CA CYS A 274 -10.98 5.24 12.37
C CYS A 274 -10.60 6.40 13.30
N ASN A 275 -9.53 6.25 14.07
CA ASN A 275 -8.97 7.33 14.91
C ASN A 275 -8.11 8.32 14.12
N GLY A 276 -7.90 8.10 12.84
CA GLY A 276 -6.92 8.85 12.05
C GLY A 276 -5.51 8.33 12.26
N ARG A 277 -4.57 8.91 11.53
CA ARG A 277 -3.18 8.48 11.55
C ARG A 277 -2.25 9.67 11.31
N ASP A 278 -2.31 10.62 12.20
CA ASP A 278 -1.39 11.75 12.24
C ASP A 278 -0.27 11.53 13.27
N TYR A 279 0.71 12.43 13.26
CA TYR A 279 1.83 12.34 14.19
C TYR A 279 1.46 12.68 15.64
N SER A 280 0.28 13.25 15.89
CA SER A 280 -0.26 13.53 17.22
C SER A 280 -1.08 12.38 17.80
N SER A 281 -1.39 11.35 16.98
CA SER A 281 -2.16 10.19 17.40
C SER A 281 -1.45 9.41 18.51
N THR A 282 -2.23 8.79 19.38
CA THR A 282 -1.72 7.92 20.46
C THR A 282 -0.75 6.87 19.90
N ILE A 283 0.41 6.77 20.54
CA ILE A 283 1.45 5.80 20.19
C ILE A 283 1.20 4.50 20.94
N ILE A 284 1.27 3.38 20.22
CA ILE A 284 1.13 2.03 20.73
C ILE A 284 2.35 1.17 20.34
N PRO A 285 2.67 0.09 21.09
CA PRO A 285 3.70 -0.86 20.67
C PRO A 285 3.33 -1.53 19.35
N SER A 286 4.29 -1.58 18.41
CA SER A 286 4.07 -2.22 17.12
C SER A 286 4.01 -3.75 17.23
N ALA A 287 3.33 -4.37 16.28
CA ALA A 287 3.33 -5.81 16.02
C ALA A 287 3.00 -6.72 17.22
N LEU A 288 2.24 -6.24 18.20
CA LEU A 288 1.68 -7.11 19.24
C LEU A 288 0.77 -8.17 18.62
N GLN A 289 1.05 -9.45 18.91
CA GLN A 289 0.37 -10.56 18.25
C GLN A 289 -0.98 -10.89 18.90
N ALA A 290 -2.00 -11.10 18.07
CA ALA A 290 -3.26 -11.73 18.48
C ALA A 290 -3.11 -13.27 18.45
N LYS A 291 -3.70 -13.97 19.43
CA LYS A 291 -3.68 -15.44 19.47
C LYS A 291 -4.62 -16.07 18.43
N LYS A 292 -5.71 -15.40 18.10
CA LYS A 292 -6.74 -15.81 17.12
C LYS A 292 -7.18 -14.57 16.32
N PRO A 293 -7.90 -14.72 15.21
CA PRO A 293 -8.56 -13.60 14.56
C PRO A 293 -9.40 -12.79 15.54
N MET A 294 -9.37 -11.48 15.41
CA MET A 294 -10.13 -10.57 16.28
C MET A 294 -11.59 -10.52 15.81
N GLU A 295 -12.48 -10.33 16.77
CA GLU A 295 -13.90 -10.12 16.49
C GLU A 295 -14.19 -8.67 16.07
N TYR A 296 -15.16 -8.48 15.22
CA TYR A 296 -15.65 -7.17 14.78
C TYR A 296 -17.13 -7.29 14.42
N LYS A 297 -17.81 -6.15 14.32
CA LYS A 297 -19.22 -6.11 13.90
C LYS A 297 -19.29 -6.07 12.37
N ILE A 298 -20.00 -7.05 11.81
CA ILE A 298 -20.39 -7.02 10.39
C ILE A 298 -21.57 -6.06 10.25
N ILE A 299 -21.50 -5.19 9.25
CA ILE A 299 -22.61 -4.31 8.87
C ILE A 299 -23.45 -5.09 7.85
N GLU A 300 -24.69 -5.36 8.18
CA GLU A 300 -25.67 -5.90 7.24
C GLU A 300 -25.98 -4.82 6.18
N GLU A 301 -25.95 -5.21 4.91
CA GLU A 301 -26.29 -4.33 3.77
C GLU A 301 -27.82 -4.16 3.68
#